data_682e1e6eede24df8f15b4e0cd644ffff
#
_entry.id   682e1e6eede24df8f15b4e0cd644ffff
#
_cell.length_a   1.000
_cell.length_b   1.000
_cell.length_c   1.000
_cell.angle_alpha   90.00
_cell.angle_beta   90.00
_cell.angle_gamma   90.00
#
_symmetry.space_group_name_H-M   'P 1'
#
loop_
_entity.id
_entity.type
_entity.pdbx_description
1 polymer ?
#
loop_
_entity_poly.entity_id
_entity_poly.type
_entity_poly.pdbx_seq_one_letter_code
_entity_poly.pdbx_strand_id
1 'polypeptide(L)'
;MIRAAALALSLCGLTTPALATEWINCAAPDGEATFDFLVGSVDFLAVVGVNISVGEQVWASSAAYGPGEPVLVGQAFETDDVILIDAVDEPMSAIIAQLRLFKAEEGGAFVHGGTLRIPGHGAWAVSCTGP
;
A
#
# COMPACT_ATOMS: atom_id res chain seq x y z
N MET A 1 -29.76 35.61 48.61
CA MET A 1 -30.11 35.03 47.29
C MET A 1 -28.85 35.05 46.43
N ILE A 2 -28.18 33.96 46.35
CA ILE A 2 -26.92 33.82 45.55
C ILE A 2 -27.30 33.14 44.24
N ARG A 3 -27.20 33.84 43.14
CA ARG A 3 -27.37 33.27 41.77
C ARG A 3 -26.02 32.72 41.29
N ALA A 4 -25.90 31.41 41.28
CA ALA A 4 -24.77 30.71 40.66
C ALA A 4 -24.97 30.73 39.15
N ALA A 5 -24.10 31.44 38.42
CA ALA A 5 -24.00 31.38 36.98
C ALA A 5 -23.07 30.19 36.63
N ALA A 6 -23.63 29.15 36.05
CA ALA A 6 -22.86 28.03 35.51
C ALA A 6 -22.27 28.43 34.14
N LEU A 7 -20.94 28.55 34.07
CA LEU A 7 -20.19 28.74 32.84
C LEU A 7 -20.05 27.37 32.17
N ALA A 8 -20.79 27.11 31.10
CA ALA A 8 -20.62 25.96 30.25
C ALA A 8 -19.39 26.18 29.31
N LEU A 9 -18.29 25.53 29.59
CA LEU A 9 -17.11 25.52 28.75
C LEU A 9 -17.38 24.56 27.59
N SER A 10 -17.74 25.09 26.41
CA SER A 10 -17.81 24.32 25.17
C SER A 10 -16.38 23.98 24.70
N LEU A 11 -15.96 22.71 24.90
CA LEU A 11 -14.75 22.16 24.28
C LEU A 11 -15.08 21.89 22.81
N CYS A 12 -14.76 22.86 21.92
CA CYS A 12 -14.69 22.58 20.49
C CYS A 12 -13.48 21.68 20.23
N GLY A 13 -13.72 20.38 20.12
CA GLY A 13 -12.70 19.44 19.69
C GLY A 13 -12.32 19.74 18.24
N LEU A 14 -11.11 20.23 18.04
CA LEU A 14 -10.48 20.32 16.72
C LEU A 14 -10.18 18.89 16.24
N THR A 15 -11.10 18.32 15.45
CA THR A 15 -10.83 17.09 14.72
C THR A 15 -9.91 17.44 13.55
N THR A 16 -8.61 17.24 13.72
CA THR A 16 -7.67 17.24 12.59
C THR A 16 -8.01 16.04 11.71
N PRO A 17 -8.19 16.22 10.39
CA PRO A 17 -8.32 15.08 9.50
C PRO A 17 -7.01 14.27 9.59
N ALA A 18 -7.10 13.05 10.08
CA ALA A 18 -6.00 12.10 9.98
C ALA A 18 -5.83 11.77 8.49
N LEU A 19 -4.66 12.07 7.93
CA LEU A 19 -4.27 11.57 6.62
C LEU A 19 -4.13 10.05 6.77
N ALA A 20 -5.16 9.31 6.39
CA ALA A 20 -5.14 7.86 6.47
C ALA A 20 -4.25 7.32 5.35
N THR A 21 -3.17 6.67 5.72
CA THR A 21 -2.44 5.78 4.83
C THR A 21 -3.01 4.38 5.00
N GLU A 22 -3.20 3.66 3.91
CA GLU A 22 -3.83 2.35 3.92
C GLU A 22 -2.97 1.34 3.15
N TRP A 23 -2.85 0.14 3.72
CA TRP A 23 -2.14 -0.96 3.08
C TRP A 23 -3.05 -1.70 2.12
N ILE A 24 -2.53 -1.95 0.92
CA ILE A 24 -3.09 -2.91 -0.03
C ILE A 24 -2.16 -4.12 -0.04
N ASN A 25 -2.75 -5.28 0.23
CA ASN A 25 -2.01 -6.53 0.38
C ASN A 25 -2.29 -7.42 -0.83
N CYS A 26 -1.27 -7.71 -1.63
CA CYS A 26 -1.35 -8.60 -2.77
C CYS A 26 -0.59 -9.90 -2.48
N ALA A 27 -1.22 -11.03 -2.69
CA ALA A 27 -0.61 -12.32 -2.39
C ALA A 27 -0.92 -13.37 -3.46
N ALA A 28 0.03 -14.28 -3.68
CA ALA A 28 -0.22 -15.54 -4.37
C ALA A 28 -1.21 -16.40 -3.56
N PRO A 29 -1.97 -17.31 -4.19
CA PRO A 29 -3.00 -18.09 -3.48
C PRO A 29 -2.50 -18.89 -2.29
N ASP A 30 -1.27 -19.38 -2.33
CA ASP A 30 -0.61 -20.13 -1.24
C ASP A 30 0.17 -19.25 -0.26
N GLY A 31 0.22 -17.93 -0.51
CA GLY A 31 0.99 -16.98 0.28
C GLY A 31 2.51 -17.05 0.08
N GLU A 32 3.00 -17.81 -0.90
CA GLU A 32 4.42 -17.95 -1.20
C GLU A 32 5.10 -16.62 -1.54
N ALA A 33 4.39 -15.77 -2.29
CA ALA A 33 4.87 -14.45 -2.67
C ALA A 33 3.84 -13.38 -2.34
N THR A 34 4.30 -12.26 -1.80
CA THR A 34 3.47 -11.10 -1.47
C THR A 34 4.09 -9.80 -1.95
N PHE A 35 3.25 -8.85 -2.28
CA PHE A 35 3.63 -7.47 -2.52
C PHE A 35 2.60 -6.57 -1.85
N ASP A 36 2.98 -5.97 -0.75
CA ASP A 36 2.15 -5.03 -0.02
C ASP A 36 2.60 -3.61 -0.30
N PHE A 37 1.67 -2.72 -0.55
CA PHE A 37 1.99 -1.31 -0.79
C PHE A 37 1.09 -0.39 0.01
N LEU A 38 1.70 0.67 0.53
CA LEU A 38 1.06 1.68 1.35
C LEU A 38 0.70 2.87 0.47
N VAL A 39 -0.58 3.21 0.41
CA VAL A 39 -1.06 4.35 -0.37
C VAL A 39 -1.39 5.53 0.54
N GLY A 40 -1.07 6.73 0.06
CA GLY A 40 -1.45 7.98 0.70
C GLY A 40 -2.84 8.45 0.28
N SER A 41 -3.44 9.32 1.11
CA SER A 41 -4.77 9.92 0.86
C SER A 41 -4.67 11.12 -0.07
N VAL A 42 -4.43 10.87 -1.35
CA VAL A 42 -4.40 11.91 -2.40
C VAL A 42 -5.19 11.42 -3.62
N ASP A 43 -5.53 12.33 -4.52
CA ASP A 43 -6.37 12.05 -5.69
C ASP A 43 -5.67 11.21 -6.79
N PHE A 44 -4.44 10.82 -6.57
CA PHE A 44 -3.67 9.97 -7.48
C PHE A 44 -2.93 8.89 -6.70
N LEU A 45 -2.48 7.84 -7.36
CA LEU A 45 -1.70 6.78 -6.73
C LEU A 45 -0.38 7.33 -6.19
N ALA A 46 -0.31 7.45 -4.88
CA ALA A 46 0.92 7.77 -4.16
C ALA A 46 1.33 6.57 -3.31
N VAL A 47 2.28 5.79 -3.81
CA VAL A 47 2.87 4.67 -3.08
C VAL A 47 3.96 5.21 -2.18
N VAL A 48 3.71 5.22 -0.87
CA VAL A 48 4.63 5.77 0.14
C VAL A 48 5.47 4.70 0.83
N GLY A 49 5.17 3.43 0.59
CA GLY A 49 5.94 2.32 1.13
C GLY A 49 5.59 1.00 0.47
N VAL A 50 6.53 0.07 0.49
CA VAL A 50 6.34 -1.31 0.03
C VAL A 50 7.00 -2.30 0.98
N ASN A 51 6.39 -3.48 1.06
CA ASN A 51 6.94 -4.66 1.69
C ASN A 51 6.71 -5.85 0.75
N ILE A 52 7.76 -6.59 0.45
CA ILE A 52 7.73 -7.66 -0.55
C ILE A 52 8.35 -8.89 0.06
N SER A 53 7.74 -10.04 -0.17
CA SER A 53 8.32 -11.30 0.29
C SER A 53 8.17 -12.42 -0.73
N VAL A 54 9.13 -13.32 -0.74
CA VAL A 54 9.06 -14.62 -1.40
C VAL A 54 9.85 -15.63 -0.58
N GLY A 55 9.17 -16.68 -0.08
CA GLY A 55 9.77 -17.58 0.89
C GLY A 55 10.27 -16.83 2.12
N GLU A 56 11.55 -16.96 2.44
CA GLU A 56 12.18 -16.27 3.57
C GLU A 56 12.83 -14.92 3.18
N GLN A 57 12.91 -14.63 1.88
CA GLN A 57 13.45 -13.35 1.39
C GLN A 57 12.43 -12.24 1.57
N VAL A 58 12.84 -11.14 2.17
CA VAL A 58 12.01 -9.96 2.41
C VAL A 58 12.72 -8.70 1.99
N TRP A 59 11.99 -7.79 1.36
CA TRP A 59 12.41 -6.43 1.06
C TRP A 59 11.42 -5.43 1.67
N ALA A 60 11.92 -4.33 2.16
CA ALA A 60 11.09 -3.26 2.70
C ALA A 60 11.65 -1.89 2.34
N SER A 61 10.79 -0.95 2.01
CA SER A 61 11.20 0.42 1.68
C SER A 61 11.60 1.25 2.90
N SER A 62 11.28 0.79 4.09
CA SER A 62 11.66 1.42 5.36
C SER A 62 11.70 0.38 6.47
N ALA A 63 12.59 0.54 7.43
CA ALA A 63 12.62 -0.27 8.65
C ALA A 63 11.30 -0.17 9.47
N ALA A 64 10.55 0.90 9.30
CA ALA A 64 9.22 1.07 9.90
C ALA A 64 8.17 0.10 9.34
N TYR A 65 8.38 -0.44 8.15
CA TYR A 65 7.45 -1.35 7.49
C TYR A 65 7.83 -2.83 7.63
N GLY A 66 8.83 -3.11 8.38
CA GLY A 66 9.30 -4.45 8.70
C GLY A 66 10.79 -4.65 8.41
N PRO A 67 11.35 -5.79 8.85
CA PRO A 67 12.72 -6.16 8.49
C PRO A 67 12.79 -6.52 7.00
N GLY A 68 13.94 -6.35 6.38
CA GLY A 68 14.17 -6.75 5.00
C GLY A 68 15.32 -6.00 4.36
N GLU A 69 15.70 -6.44 3.18
CA GLU A 69 16.65 -5.70 2.36
C GLU A 69 16.02 -4.39 1.87
N PRO A 70 16.78 -3.28 1.82
CA PRO A 70 16.27 -2.00 1.35
C PRO A 70 15.81 -2.05 -0.09
N VAL A 71 14.69 -1.43 -0.36
CA VAL A 71 14.11 -1.30 -1.70
C VAL A 71 13.45 0.07 -1.84
N LEU A 72 13.38 0.58 -3.05
CA LEU A 72 12.72 1.84 -3.37
C LEU A 72 11.52 1.61 -4.29
N VAL A 73 10.54 2.49 -4.25
CA VAL A 73 9.50 2.57 -5.27
C VAL A 73 10.10 3.24 -6.49
N GLY A 74 10.31 2.48 -7.57
CA GLY A 74 10.89 2.98 -8.82
C GLY A 74 9.86 3.64 -9.71
N GLN A 75 8.68 3.02 -9.83
CA GLN A 75 7.55 3.49 -10.63
C GLN A 75 6.27 3.13 -9.92
N ALA A 76 5.31 4.06 -9.93
CA ALA A 76 3.94 3.82 -9.54
C ALA A 76 3.02 4.58 -10.50
N PHE A 77 2.12 3.86 -11.15
CA PHE A 77 1.23 4.41 -12.16
C PHE A 77 -0.15 3.77 -12.07
N GLU A 78 -1.19 4.57 -12.20
CA GLU A 78 -2.58 4.13 -12.16
C GLU A 78 -3.40 4.75 -13.27
N THR A 79 -4.26 3.92 -13.86
CA THR A 79 -5.39 4.35 -14.70
C THR A 79 -6.69 3.88 -14.06
N ASP A 80 -7.82 4.09 -14.73
CA ASP A 80 -9.10 3.57 -14.24
C ASP A 80 -9.11 2.05 -14.10
N ASP A 81 -8.36 1.33 -14.94
CA ASP A 81 -8.39 -0.13 -15.05
C ASP A 81 -7.13 -0.83 -14.55
N VAL A 82 -6.03 -0.11 -14.34
CA VAL A 82 -4.71 -0.72 -14.15
C VAL A 82 -3.91 -0.03 -13.07
N ILE A 83 -3.15 -0.81 -12.29
CA ILE A 83 -2.09 -0.33 -11.40
C ILE A 83 -0.77 -1.01 -11.79
N LEU A 84 0.29 -0.21 -11.97
CA LEU A 84 1.64 -0.67 -12.25
C LEU A 84 2.57 -0.15 -11.16
N ILE A 85 3.29 -1.04 -10.46
CA ILE A 85 4.28 -0.66 -9.45
C ILE A 85 5.55 -1.46 -9.70
N ASP A 86 6.69 -0.77 -9.78
CA ASP A 86 8.01 -1.37 -9.80
C ASP A 86 8.76 -1.01 -8.52
N ALA A 87 9.28 -2.01 -7.84
CA ALA A 87 10.25 -1.84 -6.77
C ALA A 87 11.66 -2.07 -7.33
N VAL A 88 12.60 -1.21 -6.95
CA VAL A 88 13.96 -1.21 -7.45
C VAL A 88 14.96 -1.23 -6.30
N ASP A 89 16.20 -1.63 -6.58
CA ASP A 89 17.28 -1.53 -5.60
C ASP A 89 17.62 -0.07 -5.27
N GLU A 90 18.35 0.18 -4.18
CA GLU A 90 18.71 1.54 -3.77
C GLU A 90 19.48 2.33 -4.83
N PRO A 91 20.43 1.73 -5.60
CA PRO A 91 21.07 2.44 -6.72
C PRO A 91 20.13 2.72 -7.89
N MET A 92 18.91 2.18 -7.88
CA MET A 92 17.93 2.24 -8.98
C MET A 92 18.47 1.62 -10.28
N SER A 93 19.30 0.60 -10.14
CA SER A 93 19.98 -0.08 -11.28
C SER A 93 19.29 -1.37 -11.67
N ALA A 94 18.51 -1.98 -10.77
CA ALA A 94 17.84 -3.26 -11.01
C ALA A 94 16.41 -3.26 -10.48
N ILE A 95 15.53 -3.92 -11.20
CA ILE A 95 14.16 -4.19 -10.76
C ILE A 95 14.19 -5.36 -9.79
N ILE A 96 13.67 -5.15 -8.59
CA ILE A 96 13.51 -6.17 -7.56
C ILE A 96 12.16 -6.89 -7.71
N ALA A 97 11.09 -6.14 -7.96
CA ALA A 97 9.76 -6.71 -8.16
C ALA A 97 8.90 -5.83 -9.07
N GLN A 98 8.01 -6.47 -9.81
CA GLN A 98 7.04 -5.81 -10.67
C GLN A 98 5.64 -6.31 -10.35
N LEU A 99 4.77 -5.41 -9.97
CA LEU A 99 3.35 -5.66 -9.73
C LEU A 99 2.54 -5.06 -10.88
N ARG A 100 1.66 -5.88 -11.45
CA ARG A 100 0.76 -5.49 -12.55
C ARG A 100 -0.65 -5.93 -12.20
N LEU A 101 -1.52 -4.97 -11.92
CA LEU A 101 -2.88 -5.24 -11.47
C LEU A 101 -3.90 -4.69 -12.46
N PHE A 102 -4.99 -5.43 -12.63
CA PHE A 102 -6.23 -4.96 -13.20
C PHE A 102 -7.25 -4.69 -12.11
N LYS A 103 -8.08 -3.68 -12.31
CA LYS A 103 -9.17 -3.29 -11.42
C LYS A 103 -10.50 -3.49 -12.10
N ALA A 104 -11.52 -3.92 -11.36
CA ALA A 104 -12.90 -3.97 -11.82
C ALA A 104 -13.85 -3.63 -10.68
N GLU A 105 -14.91 -2.90 -11.01
CA GLU A 105 -15.97 -2.56 -10.07
C GLU A 105 -17.34 -2.78 -10.72
N GLU A 106 -18.24 -3.41 -9.99
CA GLU A 106 -19.62 -3.62 -10.42
C GLU A 106 -20.54 -3.66 -9.20
N GLY A 107 -21.56 -2.83 -9.19
CA GLY A 107 -22.58 -2.83 -8.14
C GLY A 107 -22.02 -2.64 -6.71
N GLY A 108 -20.97 -1.86 -6.54
CA GLY A 108 -20.31 -1.62 -5.26
C GLY A 108 -19.29 -2.71 -4.85
N ALA A 109 -19.15 -3.77 -5.64
CA ALA A 109 -18.11 -4.77 -5.46
C ALA A 109 -16.85 -4.33 -6.23
N PHE A 110 -15.73 -4.22 -5.53
CA PHE A 110 -14.44 -3.85 -6.10
C PHE A 110 -13.45 -5.00 -5.96
N VAL A 111 -12.75 -5.32 -7.05
CA VAL A 111 -11.70 -6.34 -7.06
C VAL A 111 -10.47 -5.84 -7.81
N HIS A 112 -9.30 -6.26 -7.38
CA HIS A 112 -8.07 -6.06 -8.12
C HIS A 112 -7.14 -7.26 -7.96
N GLY A 113 -6.47 -7.59 -9.03
CA GLY A 113 -5.58 -8.73 -9.11
C GLY A 113 -4.78 -8.71 -10.41
N GLY A 114 -3.76 -9.55 -10.48
CA GLY A 114 -2.92 -9.60 -11.66
C GLY A 114 -1.69 -10.46 -11.45
N THR A 115 -0.51 -9.91 -11.74
CA THR A 115 0.74 -10.65 -11.68
C THR A 115 1.79 -9.95 -10.81
N LEU A 116 2.54 -10.74 -10.08
CA LEU A 116 3.75 -10.35 -9.38
C LEU A 116 4.93 -11.10 -9.99
N ARG A 117 5.94 -10.37 -10.42
CA ARG A 117 7.21 -10.93 -10.89
C ARG A 117 8.33 -10.45 -9.99
N ILE A 118 9.12 -11.37 -9.48
CA ILE A 118 10.33 -11.07 -8.71
C ILE A 118 11.51 -11.72 -9.46
N PRO A 119 12.30 -10.93 -10.22
CA PRO A 119 13.41 -11.45 -11.00
C PRO A 119 14.36 -12.33 -10.17
N GLY A 120 14.71 -13.51 -10.70
CA GLY A 120 15.53 -14.48 -10.00
C GLY A 120 14.79 -15.40 -9.02
N HIS A 121 13.51 -15.13 -8.73
CA HIS A 121 12.68 -15.91 -7.79
C HIS A 121 11.45 -16.53 -8.44
N GLY A 122 10.72 -15.79 -9.27
CA GLY A 122 9.55 -16.35 -9.94
C GLY A 122 8.52 -15.33 -10.39
N ALA A 123 7.36 -15.85 -10.79
CA ALA A 123 6.20 -15.07 -11.18
C ALA A 123 4.92 -15.78 -10.71
N TRP A 124 3.96 -15.01 -10.23
CA TRP A 124 2.73 -15.52 -9.63
C TRP A 124 1.53 -14.70 -10.08
N ALA A 125 0.39 -15.37 -10.19
CA ALA A 125 -0.89 -14.68 -10.17
C ALA A 125 -1.16 -14.24 -8.72
N VAL A 126 -1.62 -13.01 -8.53
CA VAL A 126 -1.93 -12.47 -7.21
C VAL A 126 -3.32 -11.85 -7.18
N SER A 127 -3.96 -11.92 -6.03
CA SER A 127 -5.15 -11.14 -5.71
C SER A 127 -4.84 -10.19 -4.57
N CYS A 128 -5.49 -9.03 -4.58
CA CYS A 128 -5.23 -8.00 -3.61
C CYS A 128 -6.46 -7.76 -2.74
N THR A 129 -6.21 -7.40 -1.49
CA THR A 129 -7.20 -6.97 -0.51
C THR A 129 -6.75 -5.63 0.08
N GLY A 130 -7.72 -4.83 0.48
CA GLY A 130 -7.46 -3.51 1.02
C GLY A 130 -8.31 -2.48 0.33
N PRO A 131 -8.19 -1.23 0.77
CA PRO A 131 -9.23 -0.23 0.70
C PRO A 131 -9.81 0.05 -0.64
#